data_39a9d82a5256c4d32a48db86f9283d8f
#
_entry.id   39a9d82a5256c4d32a48db86f9283d8f
#
_cell.length_a   1.000
_cell.length_b   1.000
_cell.length_c   1.000
_cell.angle_alpha   90.00
_cell.angle_beta   90.00
_cell.angle_gamma   90.00
#
_symmetry.space_group_name_H-M   'P 1'
#
loop_
_entity.id
_entity.type
_entity.pdbx_description
1 polymer ?
#
loop_
_entity_poly.entity_id
_entity_poly.type
_entity_poly.pdbx_seq_one_letter_code
_entity_poly.pdbx_strand_id
1 'polypeptide(L)'
;MPSPFDPHGGRVLMLEPPGASAEALRSQLLDETYAKPYVMDDGERRFLHFNGRLIQSAMRLAEPNDLDLRYTQKMMSFLLFRSRPRRLLLIGLGGGSLVKFCHYRLPATHMTVLENNPDVIALRDAFLVPPDGPNLKVQEADGAEYLEQTEKGIDVLLVDAFDSTGFAPSLANREFFEQARSKLTGSGMLVVNLAGDAQTYAGLIGVVMQVFDDQVIMFPVREDHNYVLLAFRDPIFEPNWRRLRDLAKELRSKYGLDFPAFLEKIERSAKLGLARHEAGRRY
;
A
#
# COMPACT_ATOMS: atom_id res chain seq x y z
N MET A 1 19.14 -16.77 -9.77
CA MET A 1 18.54 -17.58 -10.86
C MET A 1 17.27 -18.22 -10.34
N PRO A 2 16.17 -18.29 -11.11
CA PRO A 2 14.98 -18.97 -10.63
C PRO A 2 15.33 -20.43 -10.28
N SER A 3 14.95 -20.84 -9.06
CA SER A 3 15.03 -22.25 -8.68
C SER A 3 14.03 -23.02 -9.54
N PRO A 4 14.39 -24.18 -10.13
CA PRO A 4 13.44 -25.02 -10.86
C PRO A 4 12.43 -25.71 -9.94
N PHE A 5 12.34 -25.27 -8.71
CA PHE A 5 11.49 -25.87 -7.68
C PHE A 5 10.05 -25.37 -7.83
N ASP A 6 9.17 -26.33 -8.05
CA ASP A 6 7.74 -26.12 -8.24
C ASP A 6 6.95 -26.95 -7.23
N PRO A 7 6.44 -26.33 -6.15
CA PRO A 7 5.53 -27.02 -5.24
C PRO A 7 4.11 -27.20 -5.81
N HIS A 8 3.74 -26.44 -6.89
CA HIS A 8 2.39 -26.43 -7.48
C HIS A 8 2.36 -26.24 -9.00
N GLY A 9 3.46 -26.50 -9.72
CA GLY A 9 3.59 -26.26 -11.18
C GLY A 9 4.17 -24.90 -11.55
N GLY A 10 4.56 -24.04 -10.58
CA GLY A 10 5.11 -22.72 -10.80
C GLY A 10 6.63 -22.61 -10.62
N ARG A 11 7.22 -21.45 -10.94
CA ARG A 11 8.62 -21.14 -10.69
C ARG A 11 8.78 -20.40 -9.38
N VAL A 12 9.79 -20.78 -8.58
CA VAL A 12 10.12 -20.09 -7.34
C VAL A 12 11.48 -19.42 -7.47
N LEU A 13 11.55 -18.14 -7.14
CA LEU A 13 12.77 -17.36 -7.03
C LEU A 13 13.05 -17.06 -5.56
N MET A 14 14.22 -17.49 -5.07
CA MET A 14 14.68 -17.29 -3.70
C MET A 14 16.02 -16.56 -3.70
N LEU A 15 16.24 -15.73 -2.68
CA LEU A 15 17.49 -14.95 -2.48
C LEU A 15 18.53 -15.81 -1.72
N GLU A 16 18.95 -16.92 -2.34
CA GLU A 16 19.94 -17.81 -1.75
C GLU A 16 21.22 -17.83 -2.57
N PRO A 17 22.38 -18.04 -1.90
CA PRO A 17 23.66 -18.11 -2.59
C PRO A 17 23.71 -19.33 -3.53
N PRO A 18 24.53 -19.26 -4.59
CA PRO A 18 24.78 -20.41 -5.46
C PRO A 18 25.26 -21.61 -4.65
N GLY A 19 24.62 -22.76 -4.85
CA GLY A 19 24.98 -24.02 -4.16
C GLY A 19 24.11 -24.32 -2.94
N ALA A 20 23.15 -23.49 -2.58
CA ALA A 20 22.15 -23.83 -1.58
C ALA A 20 21.38 -25.11 -1.98
N SER A 21 21.14 -26.00 -1.01
CA SER A 21 20.47 -27.26 -1.27
C SER A 21 19.01 -27.04 -1.65
N ALA A 22 18.63 -27.41 -2.87
CA ALA A 22 17.25 -27.30 -3.34
C ALA A 22 16.28 -28.15 -2.50
N GLU A 23 16.73 -29.29 -1.98
CA GLU A 23 15.93 -30.18 -1.12
C GLU A 23 15.68 -29.52 0.25
N ALA A 24 16.72 -28.92 0.86
CA ALA A 24 16.57 -28.21 2.12
C ALA A 24 15.65 -27.00 1.99
N LEU A 25 15.79 -26.21 0.90
CA LEU A 25 14.92 -25.06 0.64
C LEU A 25 13.47 -25.50 0.39
N ARG A 26 13.29 -26.63 -0.28
CA ARG A 26 11.97 -27.21 -0.48
C ARG A 26 11.30 -27.58 0.85
N SER A 27 12.04 -28.26 1.72
CA SER A 27 11.54 -28.61 3.06
C SER A 27 11.16 -27.35 3.82
N GLN A 28 12.01 -26.32 3.84
CA GLN A 28 11.72 -25.07 4.52
C GLN A 28 10.46 -24.35 3.99
N LEU A 29 10.21 -24.39 2.67
CA LEU A 29 8.99 -23.83 2.10
C LEU A 29 7.74 -24.62 2.49
N LEU A 30 7.84 -25.98 2.46
CA LEU A 30 6.72 -26.84 2.84
C LEU A 30 6.40 -26.77 4.34
N ASP A 31 7.43 -26.63 5.16
CA ASP A 31 7.33 -26.51 6.63
C ASP A 31 7.06 -25.07 7.09
N GLU A 32 6.95 -24.12 6.13
CA GLU A 32 6.75 -22.68 6.39
C GLU A 32 7.85 -22.06 7.29
N THR A 33 9.06 -22.60 7.26
CA THR A 33 10.21 -22.14 8.07
C THR A 33 11.18 -21.27 7.30
N TYR A 34 10.96 -21.06 6.00
CA TYR A 34 11.79 -20.15 5.21
C TYR A 34 11.53 -18.70 5.61
N ALA A 35 12.59 -18.02 6.07
CA ALA A 35 12.46 -16.73 6.75
C ALA A 35 12.54 -15.50 5.83
N LYS A 36 13.07 -15.65 4.60
CA LYS A 36 13.22 -14.53 3.66
C LYS A 36 12.00 -14.40 2.73
N PRO A 37 11.79 -13.23 2.14
CA PRO A 37 10.85 -13.08 1.04
C PRO A 37 11.24 -13.96 -0.14
N TYR A 38 10.24 -14.49 -0.84
CA TYR A 38 10.43 -15.24 -2.07
C TYR A 38 9.34 -14.96 -3.09
N VAL A 39 9.62 -15.27 -4.34
CA VAL A 39 8.72 -15.01 -5.46
C VAL A 39 8.22 -16.33 -6.03
N MET A 40 6.91 -16.40 -6.31
CA MET A 40 6.29 -17.51 -7.03
C MET A 40 5.64 -17.01 -8.32
N ASP A 41 5.84 -17.77 -9.42
CA ASP A 41 5.15 -17.57 -10.68
C ASP A 41 4.24 -18.78 -10.97
N ASP A 42 2.96 -18.53 -11.26
CA ASP A 42 2.01 -19.56 -11.68
C ASP A 42 1.82 -19.62 -13.22
N GLY A 43 2.57 -18.80 -13.96
CA GLY A 43 2.51 -18.67 -15.42
C GLY A 43 1.66 -17.49 -15.89
N GLU A 44 0.74 -16.99 -15.07
CA GLU A 44 -0.09 -15.80 -15.35
C GLU A 44 0.27 -14.64 -14.42
N ARG A 45 0.60 -14.95 -13.17
CA ARG A 45 0.90 -14.00 -12.12
C ARG A 45 2.22 -14.31 -11.43
N ARG A 46 2.80 -13.25 -10.88
CA ARG A 46 3.94 -13.28 -9.97
C ARG A 46 3.53 -12.79 -8.60
N PHE A 47 3.86 -13.58 -7.58
CA PHE A 47 3.48 -13.32 -6.20
C PHE A 47 4.72 -13.10 -5.34
N LEU A 48 4.65 -12.14 -4.41
CA LEU A 48 5.59 -11.99 -3.31
C LEU A 48 5.02 -12.66 -2.06
N HIS A 49 5.83 -13.48 -1.41
CA HIS A 49 5.50 -14.13 -0.15
C HIS A 49 6.54 -13.79 0.92
N PHE A 50 6.10 -13.57 2.17
CA PHE A 50 6.98 -13.51 3.34
C PHE A 50 7.00 -14.83 4.11
N ASN A 51 5.92 -15.59 3.98
CA ASN A 51 5.76 -16.96 4.48
C ASN A 51 4.78 -17.70 3.57
N GLY A 52 4.60 -18.99 3.80
CA GLY A 52 3.80 -19.86 2.91
C GLY A 52 2.31 -19.49 2.78
N ARG A 53 1.76 -18.66 3.66
CA ARG A 53 0.30 -18.47 3.79
C ARG A 53 -0.22 -17.16 3.20
N LEU A 54 0.56 -16.09 3.24
CA LEU A 54 0.07 -14.78 2.87
C LEU A 54 0.74 -14.25 1.61
N ILE A 55 -0.08 -13.93 0.61
CA ILE A 55 0.34 -13.19 -0.57
C ILE A 55 0.46 -11.73 -0.17
N GLN A 56 1.68 -11.21 -0.21
CA GLN A 56 1.97 -9.79 0.09
C GLN A 56 1.77 -8.89 -1.12
N SER A 57 2.02 -9.42 -2.31
CA SER A 57 1.82 -8.69 -3.55
C SER A 57 1.58 -9.63 -4.71
N ALA A 58 0.84 -9.16 -5.71
CA ALA A 58 0.59 -9.88 -6.95
C ALA A 58 0.79 -8.96 -8.16
N MET A 59 1.37 -9.51 -9.22
CA MET A 59 1.58 -8.84 -10.50
C MET A 59 1.16 -9.74 -11.64
N ARG A 60 0.28 -9.28 -12.53
CA ARG A 60 -0.03 -9.99 -13.77
C ARG A 60 1.14 -9.88 -14.75
N LEU A 61 1.62 -11.00 -15.28
CA LEU A 61 2.77 -11.02 -16.17
C LEU A 61 2.48 -10.35 -17.51
N ALA A 62 1.24 -10.45 -18.02
CA ALA A 62 0.81 -9.81 -19.27
C ALA A 62 0.63 -8.28 -19.12
N GLU A 63 0.31 -7.78 -17.93
CA GLU A 63 0.02 -6.37 -17.66
C GLU A 63 0.71 -5.92 -16.37
N PRO A 64 2.05 -5.91 -16.34
CA PRO A 64 2.82 -5.79 -15.10
C PRO A 64 2.69 -4.43 -14.40
N ASN A 65 2.22 -3.42 -15.10
CA ASN A 65 2.05 -2.05 -14.57
C ASN A 65 0.63 -1.78 -14.04
N ASP A 66 -0.28 -2.72 -14.22
CA ASP A 66 -1.65 -2.60 -13.73
C ASP A 66 -1.75 -3.13 -12.30
N LEU A 67 -2.73 -2.61 -11.56
CA LEU A 67 -3.02 -3.03 -10.20
C LEU A 67 -3.88 -4.29 -10.22
N ASP A 68 -3.35 -5.42 -9.75
CA ASP A 68 -4.07 -6.70 -9.70
C ASP A 68 -4.96 -6.81 -8.45
N LEU A 69 -4.41 -6.55 -7.26
CA LEU A 69 -5.14 -6.63 -6.00
C LEU A 69 -6.12 -5.44 -5.84
N ARG A 70 -7.32 -5.74 -5.34
CA ARG A 70 -8.39 -4.75 -5.25
C ARG A 70 -8.10 -3.61 -4.27
N TYR A 71 -7.38 -3.91 -3.17
CA TYR A 71 -7.02 -2.88 -2.21
C TYR A 71 -6.06 -1.85 -2.83
N THR A 72 -5.11 -2.27 -3.66
CA THR A 72 -4.18 -1.35 -4.34
C THR A 72 -4.92 -0.42 -5.29
N GLN A 73 -5.92 -0.95 -6.02
CA GLN A 73 -6.79 -0.14 -6.86
C GLN A 73 -7.56 0.91 -6.04
N LYS A 74 -8.07 0.52 -4.86
CA LYS A 74 -8.84 1.40 -3.98
C LYS A 74 -7.97 2.40 -3.23
N MET A 75 -6.70 2.09 -2.96
CA MET A 75 -5.74 3.08 -2.46
C MET A 75 -5.56 4.25 -3.43
N MET A 76 -5.73 4.03 -4.75
CA MET A 76 -5.70 5.12 -5.75
C MET A 76 -6.88 6.08 -5.63
N SER A 77 -7.86 5.84 -4.76
CA SER A 77 -8.96 6.78 -4.50
C SER A 77 -8.50 8.16 -4.01
N PHE A 78 -7.24 8.30 -3.57
CA PHE A 78 -6.67 9.61 -3.28
C PHE A 78 -6.75 10.57 -4.48
N LEU A 79 -6.74 10.06 -5.72
CA LEU A 79 -6.85 10.86 -6.94
C LEU A 79 -8.18 11.60 -7.06
N LEU A 80 -9.22 11.17 -6.37
CA LEU A 80 -10.49 11.91 -6.25
C LEU A 80 -10.30 13.23 -5.49
N PHE A 81 -9.37 13.28 -4.55
CA PHE A 81 -9.15 14.43 -3.66
C PHE A 81 -7.87 15.21 -4.02
N ARG A 82 -6.86 14.49 -4.54
CA ARG A 82 -5.56 15.03 -5.00
C ARG A 82 -5.22 14.46 -6.37
N SER A 83 -5.89 14.95 -7.41
CA SER A 83 -5.78 14.43 -8.78
C SER A 83 -4.41 14.66 -9.45
N ARG A 84 -3.60 15.58 -8.91
CA ARG A 84 -2.26 15.92 -9.41
C ARG A 84 -1.29 16.15 -8.25
N PRO A 85 -0.93 15.11 -7.49
CA PRO A 85 0.06 15.26 -6.42
C PRO A 85 1.43 15.58 -7.02
N ARG A 86 2.17 16.48 -6.41
CA ARG A 86 3.55 16.79 -6.81
C ARG A 86 4.54 15.92 -6.06
N ARG A 87 4.32 15.69 -4.76
CA ARG A 87 5.16 14.86 -3.90
C ARG A 87 4.33 13.76 -3.27
N LEU A 88 4.68 12.53 -3.58
CA LEU A 88 4.07 11.32 -3.02
C LEU A 88 5.14 10.56 -2.25
N LEU A 89 4.84 10.23 -1.00
CA LEU A 89 5.63 9.30 -0.19
C LEU A 89 4.86 7.99 -0.05
N LEU A 90 5.51 6.87 -0.33
CA LEU A 90 4.97 5.53 -0.11
C LEU A 90 5.84 4.81 0.92
N ILE A 91 5.23 4.29 1.97
CA ILE A 91 5.86 3.41 2.95
C ILE A 91 5.39 1.99 2.67
N GLY A 92 6.33 1.11 2.35
CA GLY A 92 6.14 -0.25 1.87
C GLY A 92 6.29 -0.36 0.34
N LEU A 93 7.25 -1.18 -0.11
CA LEU A 93 7.49 -1.46 -1.52
C LEU A 93 6.69 -2.68 -1.98
N GLY A 94 6.76 -3.78 -1.26
CA GLY A 94 6.22 -5.06 -1.68
C GLY A 94 6.67 -5.45 -3.08
N GLY A 95 5.78 -5.92 -3.93
CA GLY A 95 6.04 -6.17 -5.35
C GLY A 95 5.96 -4.92 -6.24
N GLY A 96 5.94 -3.73 -5.65
CA GLY A 96 6.00 -2.46 -6.37
C GLY A 96 4.77 -2.13 -7.24
N SER A 97 3.61 -2.74 -6.99
CA SER A 97 2.40 -2.50 -7.79
C SER A 97 1.98 -1.03 -7.76
N LEU A 98 1.90 -0.43 -6.56
CA LEU A 98 1.60 1.00 -6.38
C LEU A 98 2.65 1.90 -7.02
N VAL A 99 3.93 1.50 -6.89
CA VAL A 99 5.08 2.23 -7.45
C VAL A 99 4.96 2.30 -8.97
N LYS A 100 4.80 1.15 -9.63
CA LYS A 100 4.70 1.07 -11.09
C LYS A 100 3.50 1.86 -11.62
N PHE A 101 2.33 1.66 -11.00
CA PHE A 101 1.13 2.40 -11.40
C PHE A 101 1.36 3.92 -11.29
N CYS A 102 1.83 4.42 -10.15
CA CYS A 102 2.08 5.84 -9.96
C CYS A 102 3.17 6.36 -10.92
N HIS A 103 4.27 5.64 -11.08
CA HIS A 103 5.36 6.03 -11.97
C HIS A 103 4.89 6.25 -13.42
N TYR A 104 4.13 5.29 -13.97
CA TYR A 104 3.70 5.35 -15.37
C TYR A 104 2.44 6.20 -15.59
N ARG A 105 1.54 6.30 -14.59
CA ARG A 105 0.27 7.01 -14.72
C ARG A 105 0.29 8.44 -14.18
N LEU A 106 1.27 8.78 -13.33
CA LEU A 106 1.44 10.11 -12.72
C LEU A 106 2.85 10.68 -12.98
N PRO A 107 3.25 10.89 -14.25
CA PRO A 107 4.64 11.20 -14.60
C PRO A 107 5.15 12.54 -14.07
N ALA A 108 4.26 13.45 -13.63
CA ALA A 108 4.62 14.72 -13.02
C ALA A 108 4.79 14.65 -11.48
N THR A 109 4.64 13.45 -10.88
CA THR A 109 4.73 13.24 -9.44
C THR A 109 6.14 12.77 -9.08
N HIS A 110 6.77 13.46 -8.14
CA HIS A 110 8.00 12.99 -7.51
C HIS A 110 7.63 12.00 -6.40
N MET A 111 8.02 10.75 -6.56
CA MET A 111 7.69 9.67 -5.64
C MET A 111 8.94 9.19 -4.91
N THR A 112 8.86 9.17 -3.58
CA THR A 112 9.82 8.47 -2.71
C THR A 112 9.12 7.24 -2.15
N VAL A 113 9.81 6.11 -2.19
CA VAL A 113 9.35 4.82 -1.67
C VAL A 113 10.30 4.36 -0.59
N LEU A 114 9.77 4.01 0.56
CA LEU A 114 10.54 3.50 1.69
C LEU A 114 10.21 2.03 1.89
N GLU A 115 11.25 1.24 2.05
CA GLU A 115 11.16 -0.17 2.38
C GLU A 115 12.23 -0.48 3.42
N ASN A 116 11.88 -1.15 4.51
CA ASN A 116 12.82 -1.47 5.57
C ASN A 116 13.47 -2.85 5.42
N ASN A 117 12.94 -3.68 4.51
CA ASN A 117 13.48 -5.01 4.25
C ASN A 117 14.37 -5.00 2.99
N PRO A 118 15.70 -5.11 3.12
CA PRO A 118 16.61 -5.12 1.98
C PRO A 118 16.38 -6.29 1.03
N ASP A 119 15.87 -7.43 1.51
CA ASP A 119 15.53 -8.57 0.66
C ASP A 119 14.35 -8.27 -0.26
N VAL A 120 13.36 -7.47 0.18
CA VAL A 120 12.27 -6.99 -0.67
C VAL A 120 12.82 -6.05 -1.75
N ILE A 121 13.72 -5.13 -1.37
CA ILE A 121 14.38 -4.22 -2.33
C ILE A 121 15.19 -5.03 -3.37
N ALA A 122 15.88 -6.08 -2.96
CA ALA A 122 16.64 -6.95 -3.87
C ALA A 122 15.76 -7.69 -4.89
N LEU A 123 14.48 -7.88 -4.60
CA LEU A 123 13.50 -8.50 -5.51
C LEU A 123 12.84 -7.50 -6.48
N ARG A 124 13.15 -6.19 -6.41
CA ARG A 124 12.47 -5.15 -7.22
C ARG A 124 12.52 -5.43 -8.73
N ASP A 125 13.65 -5.94 -9.23
CA ASP A 125 13.82 -6.24 -10.65
C ASP A 125 12.93 -7.43 -11.08
N ALA A 126 12.75 -8.41 -10.21
CA ALA A 126 11.85 -9.52 -10.46
C ALA A 126 10.40 -9.05 -10.66
N PHE A 127 10.00 -7.96 -10.00
CA PHE A 127 8.68 -7.33 -10.15
C PHE A 127 8.65 -6.19 -11.18
N LEU A 128 9.69 -6.01 -11.96
CA LEU A 128 9.79 -4.96 -12.97
C LEU A 128 9.55 -3.55 -12.40
N VAL A 129 9.97 -3.31 -11.17
CA VAL A 129 9.94 -1.98 -10.57
C VAL A 129 10.95 -1.09 -11.31
N PRO A 130 10.57 0.10 -11.79
CA PRO A 130 11.47 0.98 -12.51
C PRO A 130 12.73 1.31 -11.71
N PRO A 131 13.88 1.54 -12.35
CA PRO A 131 15.08 2.02 -11.69
C PRO A 131 14.85 3.42 -11.11
N ASP A 132 15.66 3.79 -10.13
CA ASP A 132 15.66 5.14 -9.59
C ASP A 132 15.95 6.17 -10.69
N GLY A 133 15.28 7.30 -10.61
CA GLY A 133 15.36 8.36 -11.60
C GLY A 133 14.88 9.70 -11.06
N PRO A 134 14.69 10.71 -11.91
CA PRO A 134 14.31 12.06 -11.47
C PRO A 134 13.01 12.11 -10.66
N ASN A 135 12.06 11.23 -10.96
CA ASN A 135 10.72 11.23 -10.37
C ASN A 135 10.43 9.98 -9.51
N LEU A 136 11.40 9.09 -9.33
CA LEU A 136 11.26 7.89 -8.49
C LEU A 136 12.54 7.66 -7.71
N LYS A 137 12.41 7.47 -6.40
CA LYS A 137 13.51 7.04 -5.53
C LYS A 137 13.00 5.95 -4.59
N VAL A 138 13.67 4.80 -4.57
CA VAL A 138 13.47 3.72 -3.60
C VAL A 138 14.59 3.77 -2.58
N GLN A 139 14.27 3.80 -1.29
CA GLN A 139 15.24 3.91 -0.19
C GLN A 139 15.00 2.81 0.84
N GLU A 140 16.08 2.19 1.29
CA GLU A 140 16.05 1.37 2.49
C GLU A 140 15.97 2.30 3.71
N ALA A 141 14.80 2.31 4.36
CA ALA A 141 14.56 3.13 5.54
C ALA A 141 13.32 2.67 6.31
N ASP A 142 13.31 2.86 7.62
CA ASP A 142 12.10 2.84 8.42
C ASP A 142 11.26 4.10 8.15
N GLY A 143 9.95 3.91 7.94
CA GLY A 143 9.04 5.00 7.58
C GLY A 143 8.86 6.04 8.69
N ALA A 144 8.89 5.64 9.96
CA ALA A 144 8.77 6.56 11.08
C ALA A 144 10.03 7.42 11.22
N GLU A 145 11.21 6.81 11.21
CA GLU A 145 12.49 7.52 11.28
C GLU A 145 12.67 8.49 10.09
N TYR A 146 12.27 8.09 8.90
CA TYR A 146 12.34 8.95 7.73
C TYR A 146 11.43 10.19 7.88
N LEU A 147 10.20 10.03 8.41
CA LEU A 147 9.30 11.15 8.62
C LEU A 147 9.82 12.17 9.62
N GLU A 148 10.57 11.75 10.66
CA GLU A 148 11.19 12.69 11.58
C GLU A 148 12.13 13.67 10.88
N GLN A 149 12.91 13.17 9.93
CA GLN A 149 13.99 13.90 9.26
C GLN A 149 13.52 14.62 7.98
N THR A 150 12.37 14.22 7.40
CA THR A 150 11.92 14.78 6.12
C THR A 150 11.31 16.17 6.28
N GLU A 151 11.40 16.98 5.24
CA GLU A 151 10.77 18.29 5.21
C GLU A 151 9.26 18.19 4.94
N LYS A 152 8.51 19.24 5.32
CA LYS A 152 7.10 19.40 4.97
C LYS A 152 6.90 19.47 3.46
N GLY A 153 5.68 19.17 3.01
CA GLY A 153 5.29 19.35 1.61
C GLY A 153 4.88 18.08 0.89
N ILE A 154 4.55 17.01 1.63
CA ILE A 154 3.99 15.78 1.08
C ILE A 154 2.52 16.03 0.71
N ASP A 155 2.13 15.79 -0.54
CA ASP A 155 0.75 15.89 -0.97
C ASP A 155 -0.06 14.63 -0.63
N VAL A 156 0.55 13.47 -0.81
CA VAL A 156 -0.05 12.18 -0.50
C VAL A 156 0.98 11.28 0.17
N LEU A 157 0.63 10.78 1.36
CA LEU A 157 1.37 9.73 2.04
C LEU A 157 0.56 8.43 1.95
N LEU A 158 1.11 7.43 1.28
CA LEU A 158 0.55 6.07 1.21
C LEU A 158 1.29 5.19 2.21
N VAL A 159 0.54 4.42 3.00
CA VAL A 159 1.08 3.43 3.95
C VAL A 159 0.50 2.07 3.59
N ASP A 160 1.35 1.20 3.07
CA ASP A 160 1.07 -0.19 2.72
C ASP A 160 2.20 -1.08 3.28
N ALA A 161 2.39 -1.01 4.59
CA ALA A 161 3.53 -1.58 5.30
C ALA A 161 3.07 -2.70 6.23
N PHE A 162 3.30 -3.93 5.77
CA PHE A 162 3.02 -5.16 6.50
C PHE A 162 4.27 -6.01 6.59
N ASP A 163 4.47 -6.64 7.73
CA ASP A 163 5.46 -7.68 7.93
C ASP A 163 4.77 -9.05 8.14
N SER A 164 5.52 -10.06 8.52
CA SER A 164 4.99 -11.40 8.80
C SER A 164 4.02 -11.45 9.99
N THR A 165 3.96 -10.40 10.81
CA THR A 165 3.13 -10.30 12.03
C THR A 165 1.89 -9.41 11.85
N GLY A 166 1.83 -8.61 10.77
CA GLY A 166 0.74 -7.70 10.47
C GLY A 166 1.20 -6.29 10.10
N PHE A 167 0.43 -5.29 10.47
CA PHE A 167 0.79 -3.88 10.24
C PHE A 167 2.06 -3.52 11.04
N ALA A 168 3.01 -2.87 10.36
CA ALA A 168 4.34 -2.58 10.91
C ALA A 168 4.29 -1.87 12.28
N PRO A 169 4.85 -2.45 13.35
CA PRO A 169 4.71 -1.90 14.71
C PRO A 169 5.27 -0.48 14.88
N SER A 170 6.34 -0.11 14.16
CA SER A 170 6.93 1.24 14.19
C SER A 170 5.96 2.31 13.70
N LEU A 171 4.98 1.95 12.88
CA LEU A 171 3.96 2.83 12.32
C LEU A 171 2.63 2.81 13.10
N ALA A 172 2.48 1.86 14.05
CA ALA A 172 1.21 1.63 14.75
C ALA A 172 1.06 2.47 16.03
N ASN A 173 1.53 3.73 16.03
CA ASN A 173 1.51 4.58 17.21
C ASN A 173 1.11 6.03 16.89
N ARG A 174 0.75 6.79 17.92
CA ARG A 174 0.32 8.20 17.81
C ARG A 174 1.41 9.09 17.20
N GLU A 175 2.64 8.91 17.63
CA GLU A 175 3.78 9.75 17.22
C GLU A 175 3.99 9.71 15.71
N PHE A 176 3.92 8.52 15.12
CA PHE A 176 3.97 8.35 13.66
C PHE A 176 2.89 9.17 12.96
N PHE A 177 1.62 9.09 13.40
CA PHE A 177 0.52 9.82 12.75
C PHE A 177 0.61 11.33 12.94
N GLU A 178 1.10 11.81 14.08
CA GLU A 178 1.38 13.23 14.33
C GLU A 178 2.48 13.74 13.40
N GLN A 179 3.57 12.99 13.26
CA GLN A 179 4.62 13.29 12.29
C GLN A 179 4.07 13.26 10.86
N ALA A 180 3.35 12.22 10.46
CA ALA A 180 2.72 12.10 9.15
C ALA A 180 1.87 13.34 8.83
N ARG A 181 0.94 13.71 9.73
CA ARG A 181 0.12 14.92 9.58
C ARG A 181 0.96 16.20 9.45
N SER A 182 2.02 16.33 10.26
CA SER A 182 2.86 17.52 10.27
C SER A 182 3.60 17.75 8.94
N LYS A 183 3.95 16.66 8.23
CA LYS A 183 4.70 16.69 6.96
C LYS A 183 3.79 16.87 5.73
N LEU A 184 2.50 16.63 5.84
CA LEU A 184 1.56 16.84 4.75
C LEU A 184 1.43 18.34 4.40
N THR A 185 1.13 18.66 3.15
CA THR A 185 0.69 20.00 2.72
C THR A 185 -0.69 20.33 3.32
N GLY A 186 -1.10 21.59 3.37
CA GLY A 186 -2.39 22.01 3.95
C GLY A 186 -3.60 21.25 3.39
N SER A 187 -3.55 20.85 2.12
CA SER A 187 -4.56 20.00 1.48
C SER A 187 -4.05 18.60 1.22
N GLY A 188 -3.01 18.17 1.92
CA GLY A 188 -2.44 16.83 1.83
C GLY A 188 -3.27 15.79 2.54
N MET A 189 -3.01 14.53 2.25
CA MET A 189 -3.73 13.41 2.82
C MET A 189 -2.86 12.18 3.06
N LEU A 190 -3.27 11.41 4.05
CA LEU A 190 -2.75 10.09 4.36
C LEU A 190 -3.73 9.02 3.84
N VAL A 191 -3.19 7.96 3.27
CA VAL A 191 -3.93 6.75 2.86
C VAL A 191 -3.28 5.54 3.50
N VAL A 192 -4.05 4.77 4.25
CA VAL A 192 -3.53 3.57 4.95
C VAL A 192 -4.30 2.34 4.48
N ASN A 193 -3.55 1.30 4.11
CA ASN A 193 -4.10 -0.04 3.95
C ASN A 193 -4.14 -0.74 5.32
N LEU A 194 -5.27 -1.34 5.68
CA LEU A 194 -5.47 -2.13 6.89
C LEU A 194 -5.95 -3.52 6.46
N ALA A 195 -5.09 -4.53 6.55
CA ALA A 195 -5.40 -5.90 6.13
C ALA A 195 -6.01 -6.70 7.28
N GLY A 196 -7.16 -7.33 7.04
CA GLY A 196 -7.87 -8.14 8.02
C GLY A 196 -9.04 -7.42 8.69
N ASP A 197 -9.40 -7.85 9.90
CA ASP A 197 -10.56 -7.34 10.62
C ASP A 197 -10.32 -5.92 11.15
N ALA A 198 -11.29 -5.02 10.92
CA ALA A 198 -11.25 -3.65 11.44
C ALA A 198 -11.16 -3.59 12.97
N GLN A 199 -11.69 -4.59 13.68
CA GLN A 199 -11.61 -4.66 15.14
C GLN A 199 -10.17 -4.71 15.64
N THR A 200 -9.30 -5.42 14.94
CA THR A 200 -7.86 -5.48 15.23
C THR A 200 -7.23 -4.08 15.23
N TYR A 201 -7.78 -3.17 14.44
CA TYR A 201 -7.26 -1.81 14.26
C TYR A 201 -8.08 -0.73 14.99
N ALA A 202 -9.05 -1.08 15.83
CA ALA A 202 -9.93 -0.10 16.48
C ALA A 202 -9.16 0.99 17.23
N GLY A 203 -8.15 0.60 18.01
CA GLY A 203 -7.26 1.55 18.70
C GLY A 203 -6.49 2.45 17.75
N LEU A 204 -5.92 1.89 16.67
CA LEU A 204 -5.19 2.62 15.66
C LEU A 204 -6.10 3.62 14.92
N ILE A 205 -7.28 3.19 14.50
CA ILE A 205 -8.29 4.05 13.87
C ILE A 205 -8.65 5.21 14.80
N GLY A 206 -8.84 4.95 16.10
CA GLY A 206 -9.10 5.98 17.11
C GLY A 206 -7.98 7.00 17.23
N VAL A 207 -6.72 6.56 17.20
CA VAL A 207 -5.54 7.44 17.19
C VAL A 207 -5.54 8.32 15.94
N VAL A 208 -5.72 7.72 14.74
CA VAL A 208 -5.76 8.49 13.49
C VAL A 208 -6.87 9.53 13.50
N MET A 209 -8.07 9.18 13.97
CA MET A 209 -9.18 10.12 14.07
C MET A 209 -8.85 11.31 14.98
N GLN A 210 -8.27 11.06 16.15
CA GLN A 210 -7.85 12.13 17.05
C GLN A 210 -6.77 13.02 16.43
N VAL A 211 -5.76 12.41 15.81
CA VAL A 211 -4.66 13.16 15.19
C VAL A 211 -5.12 14.00 13.99
N PHE A 212 -6.10 13.53 13.23
CA PHE A 212 -6.61 14.23 12.04
C PHE A 212 -7.93 14.98 12.27
N ASP A 213 -8.24 15.33 13.50
CA ASP A 213 -9.43 16.15 13.89
C ASP A 213 -10.74 15.55 13.33
N ASP A 214 -10.90 14.23 13.40
CA ASP A 214 -12.03 13.47 12.84
C ASP A 214 -12.19 13.56 11.31
N GLN A 215 -11.24 14.16 10.58
CA GLN A 215 -11.27 14.23 9.11
C GLN A 215 -10.79 12.91 8.49
N VAL A 216 -11.50 11.84 8.80
CA VAL A 216 -11.14 10.47 8.42
C VAL A 216 -12.34 9.78 7.75
N ILE A 217 -12.09 9.16 6.61
CA ILE A 217 -13.04 8.29 5.93
C ILE A 217 -12.38 6.91 5.78
N MET A 218 -13.04 5.88 6.26
CA MET A 218 -12.60 4.49 6.09
C MET A 218 -13.66 3.70 5.34
N PHE A 219 -13.25 2.88 4.37
CA PHE A 219 -14.18 2.06 3.60
C PHE A 219 -13.63 0.66 3.32
N PRO A 220 -14.50 -0.37 3.24
CA PRO A 220 -14.09 -1.76 3.13
C PRO A 220 -13.66 -2.13 1.71
N VAL A 221 -12.68 -3.03 1.63
CA VAL A 221 -12.26 -3.79 0.45
C VAL A 221 -12.61 -5.26 0.69
N ARG A 222 -13.87 -5.60 0.46
CA ARG A 222 -14.38 -6.94 0.82
C ARG A 222 -13.68 -8.08 0.11
N GLU A 223 -13.22 -7.82 -1.11
CA GLU A 223 -12.61 -8.79 -2.00
C GLU A 223 -11.26 -9.28 -1.46
N ASP A 224 -10.53 -8.42 -0.74
CA ASP A 224 -9.19 -8.72 -0.21
C ASP A 224 -9.20 -8.77 1.34
N HIS A 225 -10.38 -8.63 1.97
CA HIS A 225 -10.51 -8.52 3.43
C HIS A 225 -9.70 -7.37 4.04
N ASN A 226 -9.67 -6.23 3.35
CA ASN A 226 -8.95 -5.03 3.77
C ASN A 226 -9.90 -3.86 4.04
N TYR A 227 -9.35 -2.82 4.65
CA TYR A 227 -9.95 -1.49 4.69
C TYR A 227 -8.95 -0.47 4.15
N VAL A 228 -9.44 0.52 3.43
CA VAL A 228 -8.65 1.72 3.08
C VAL A 228 -9.13 2.88 3.93
N LEU A 229 -8.20 3.49 4.65
CA LEU A 229 -8.43 4.66 5.48
C LEU A 229 -7.83 5.88 4.78
N LEU A 230 -8.62 6.94 4.65
CA LEU A 230 -8.24 8.24 4.10
C LEU A 230 -8.31 9.25 5.24
N ALA A 231 -7.21 9.94 5.56
CA ALA A 231 -7.17 10.99 6.56
C ALA A 231 -6.70 12.30 5.91
N PHE A 232 -7.45 13.36 6.12
CA PHE A 232 -7.23 14.67 5.48
C PHE A 232 -6.59 15.64 6.47
N ARG A 233 -5.55 16.32 6.06
CA ARG A 233 -4.90 17.32 6.92
C ARG A 233 -5.75 18.57 7.16
N ASP A 234 -6.57 18.93 6.18
CA ASP A 234 -7.49 20.08 6.29
C ASP A 234 -8.51 19.82 7.41
N PRO A 235 -8.53 20.62 8.50
CA PRO A 235 -9.42 20.37 9.63
C PRO A 235 -10.89 20.69 9.34
N ILE A 236 -11.18 21.32 8.22
CA ILE A 236 -12.54 21.64 7.76
C ILE A 236 -12.84 21.02 6.39
N PHE A 237 -12.29 19.83 6.16
CA PHE A 237 -12.46 19.12 4.90
C PHE A 237 -13.93 18.75 4.66
N GLU A 238 -14.55 19.34 3.64
CA GLU A 238 -15.90 19.06 3.19
C GLU A 238 -15.91 18.61 1.73
N PRO A 239 -16.15 17.31 1.44
CA PRO A 239 -16.16 16.82 0.06
C PRO A 239 -17.36 17.37 -0.73
N ASN A 240 -17.09 17.97 -1.86
CA ASN A 240 -18.14 18.28 -2.84
C ASN A 240 -18.48 17.02 -3.66
N TRP A 241 -19.40 16.20 -3.15
CA TRP A 241 -19.77 14.90 -3.73
C TRP A 241 -20.23 15.00 -5.19
N ARG A 242 -20.94 16.08 -5.57
CA ARG A 242 -21.39 16.29 -6.95
C ARG A 242 -20.20 16.44 -7.89
N ARG A 243 -19.25 17.31 -7.55
CA ARG A 243 -18.03 17.51 -8.34
C ARG A 243 -17.16 16.24 -8.38
N LEU A 244 -17.10 15.50 -7.27
CA LEU A 244 -16.34 14.26 -7.20
C LEU A 244 -16.93 13.17 -8.10
N ARG A 245 -18.27 13.13 -8.32
CA ARG A 245 -18.89 12.17 -9.26
C ARG A 245 -18.47 12.44 -10.70
N ASP A 246 -18.38 13.69 -11.11
CA ASP A 246 -17.94 14.04 -12.46
C ASP A 246 -16.44 13.72 -12.63
N LEU A 247 -15.61 14.09 -11.66
CA LEU A 247 -14.19 13.74 -11.63
C LEU A 247 -13.97 12.22 -11.64
N ALA A 248 -14.78 11.44 -10.93
CA ALA A 248 -14.66 9.99 -10.89
C ALA A 248 -14.83 9.35 -12.29
N LYS A 249 -15.74 9.88 -13.12
CA LYS A 249 -15.92 9.42 -14.52
C LYS A 249 -14.68 9.74 -15.36
N GLU A 250 -14.13 10.95 -15.20
CA GLU A 250 -12.90 11.36 -15.89
C GLU A 250 -11.72 10.47 -15.51
N LEU A 251 -11.54 10.21 -14.21
CA LEU A 251 -10.47 9.35 -13.69
C LEU A 251 -10.63 7.90 -14.15
N ARG A 252 -11.87 7.38 -14.23
CA ARG A 252 -12.13 6.05 -14.80
C ARG A 252 -11.67 5.97 -16.26
N SER A 253 -12.04 6.96 -17.08
CA SER A 253 -11.60 7.01 -18.48
C SER A 253 -10.08 7.09 -18.61
N LYS A 254 -9.42 7.84 -17.70
CA LYS A 254 -7.98 8.08 -17.76
C LYS A 254 -7.14 6.91 -17.26
N TYR A 255 -7.58 6.23 -16.20
CA TYR A 255 -6.76 5.26 -15.47
C TYR A 255 -7.28 3.82 -15.57
N GLY A 256 -8.49 3.60 -16.12
CA GLY A 256 -9.08 2.26 -16.22
C GLY A 256 -9.59 1.67 -14.91
N LEU A 257 -9.54 2.42 -13.79
CA LEU A 257 -10.02 1.98 -12.47
C LEU A 257 -11.45 2.47 -12.24
N ASP A 258 -12.24 1.70 -11.49
CA ASP A 258 -13.66 2.02 -11.24
C ASP A 258 -13.86 3.08 -10.15
N PHE A 259 -13.32 4.30 -10.39
CA PHE A 259 -13.47 5.43 -9.48
C PHE A 259 -14.92 5.78 -9.11
N PRO A 260 -15.93 5.63 -10.01
CA PRO A 260 -17.33 5.80 -9.61
C PRO A 260 -17.74 4.85 -8.47
N ALA A 261 -17.40 3.56 -8.58
CA ALA A 261 -17.71 2.60 -7.52
C ALA A 261 -16.89 2.86 -6.23
N PHE A 262 -15.63 3.33 -6.35
CA PHE A 262 -14.85 3.75 -5.18
C PHE A 262 -15.53 4.92 -4.47
N LEU A 263 -15.92 5.95 -5.23
CA LEU A 263 -16.57 7.13 -4.67
C LEU A 263 -17.90 6.80 -3.98
N GLU A 264 -18.71 5.92 -4.55
CA GLU A 264 -19.96 5.47 -3.93
C GLU A 264 -19.71 4.85 -2.54
N LYS A 265 -18.71 3.96 -2.44
CA LYS A 265 -18.31 3.36 -1.16
C LYS A 265 -17.79 4.40 -0.17
N ILE A 266 -16.95 5.34 -0.63
CA ILE A 266 -16.39 6.42 0.19
C ILE A 266 -17.50 7.33 0.71
N GLU A 267 -18.43 7.80 -0.17
CA GLU A 267 -19.54 8.66 0.22
C GLU A 267 -20.46 7.96 1.23
N ARG A 268 -20.79 6.69 0.99
CA ARG A 268 -21.59 5.88 1.93
C ARG A 268 -20.91 5.73 3.28
N SER A 269 -19.62 5.41 3.31
CA SER A 269 -18.86 5.22 4.54
C SER A 269 -18.70 6.52 5.32
N ALA A 270 -18.50 7.65 4.64
CA ALA A 270 -18.45 8.96 5.26
C ALA A 270 -19.80 9.32 5.94
N LYS A 271 -20.91 9.10 5.23
CA LYS A 271 -22.27 9.36 5.78
C LYS A 271 -22.61 8.47 6.97
N LEU A 272 -22.14 7.25 6.99
CA LEU A 272 -22.36 6.29 8.08
C LEU A 272 -21.39 6.50 9.25
N GLY A 273 -20.35 7.31 9.10
CA GLY A 273 -19.31 7.49 10.11
C GLY A 273 -18.56 6.19 10.44
N LEU A 274 -18.25 5.37 9.42
CA LEU A 274 -17.69 4.02 9.62
C LEU A 274 -16.41 4.04 10.46
N ALA A 275 -15.49 4.97 10.22
CA ALA A 275 -14.25 5.10 10.99
C ALA A 275 -14.56 5.33 12.49
N ARG A 276 -15.50 6.22 12.80
CA ARG A 276 -15.91 6.50 14.19
C ARG A 276 -16.58 5.30 14.86
N HIS A 277 -17.40 4.57 14.10
CA HIS A 277 -18.04 3.35 14.60
C HIS A 277 -17.00 2.28 14.94
N GLU A 278 -16.02 2.04 14.10
CA GLU A 278 -14.97 1.05 14.36
C GLU A 278 -14.04 1.48 15.49
N ALA A 279 -13.65 2.77 15.55
CA ALA A 279 -12.85 3.32 16.65
C ALA A 279 -13.56 3.23 18.03
N GLY A 280 -14.90 3.30 18.04
CA GLY A 280 -15.71 3.24 19.24
C GLY A 280 -16.00 1.84 19.79
N ARG A 281 -15.67 0.79 19.04
CA ARG A 281 -15.77 -0.61 19.49
C ARG A 281 -14.67 -0.89 20.51
N ARG A 282 -14.93 -0.54 21.79
CA ARG A 282 -14.08 -0.98 22.90
C ARG A 282 -14.50 -2.38 23.30
N TYR A 283 -13.52 -3.25 23.56
CA TYR A 283 -13.70 -4.57 24.15
C TYR A 283 -14.20 -4.45 25.60
#